data_0489d8f396dc4bcc814ce96c968814e0
#
_entry.id   0489d8f396dc4bcc814ce96c968814e0
#
_cell.length_a   1.000
_cell.length_b   1.000
_cell.length_c   1.000
_cell.angle_alpha   90.00
_cell.angle_beta   90.00
_cell.angle_gamma   90.00
#
_symmetry.space_group_name_H-M   'P 1'
#
loop_
_entity.id
_entity.type
_entity.pdbx_description
1 polymer ?
#
loop_
_entity_poly.entity_id
_entity_poly.type
_entity_poly.pdbx_seq_one_letter_code
_entity_poly.pdbx_strand_id
1 'polypeptide(L)'
;MADKVRVRYAPSPTGHLHIGNARTALFNYLFARHYGGEFIIRIEDTDRKRNIAHGEESQLENLTWLGIDWDEGPDKPKNVGPYRQSEREHIYNPLIEQLIAEDKAYKCYMTEEELEAEREAQRARGEMPHYSGQHAHLTQEQRDAFEAEGRTPVVRFRVPQNKTYTFDDIVKGEITFESGSVGGDFVILKRDGMPTYNFAVAVDDHFMEITHVLRGDDHIANTPKQMMVYEAFGWDTPRFGHMTLIINTETGKKLSKRDESILQFIEQYKDLGYLPEAMFNFITLLGWSPQGEDEIFSREEFIQIFDEKRLGKSPAAFDPKKLEWINNTYVKKTPLEEVAPLAIHQLQLAGLLPETLSEEQQVWANKLVALYHDQMSYMNEIVSISSLFFQKDFVVENDEAREVLQGETVPTVLHAFKAQLEALEVFDEASVMAAIKAVQKETGVKGKNLFMPIRVATSGQTHGPSLGQTIELLGKERSLVHLNEALALIQP
;
A
#
# COMPACT_ATOMS: atom_id res chain seq x y z
N MET A 1 24.85 -27.82 7.19
CA MET A 1 24.76 -26.43 6.67
C MET A 1 23.40 -25.96 7.11
N ALA A 2 23.27 -24.78 7.70
CA ALA A 2 21.94 -24.23 7.95
C ALA A 2 21.26 -24.09 6.58
N ASP A 3 20.05 -24.62 6.45
CA ASP A 3 19.32 -24.55 5.19
C ASP A 3 19.14 -23.09 4.81
N LYS A 4 19.42 -22.76 3.55
CA LYS A 4 19.28 -21.42 3.01
C LYS A 4 17.83 -20.96 3.20
N VAL A 5 17.62 -19.78 3.79
CA VAL A 5 16.29 -19.21 3.97
C VAL A 5 15.60 -19.05 2.62
N ARG A 6 14.38 -19.61 2.49
CA ARG A 6 13.50 -19.44 1.34
C ARG A 6 12.11 -19.05 1.83
N VAL A 7 11.64 -17.93 1.35
CA VAL A 7 10.33 -17.36 1.68
C VAL A 7 9.57 -17.01 0.41
N ARG A 8 8.27 -16.79 0.53
CA ARG A 8 7.43 -16.46 -0.60
C ARG A 8 6.39 -15.40 -0.27
N TYR A 9 6.04 -14.62 -1.28
CA TYR A 9 4.78 -13.90 -1.37
C TYR A 9 3.88 -14.65 -2.35
N ALA A 10 2.67 -14.99 -1.91
CA ALA A 10 1.77 -15.87 -2.62
C ALA A 10 0.40 -15.21 -2.85
N PRO A 11 0.32 -14.21 -3.77
CA PRO A 11 -0.91 -13.48 -4.01
C PRO A 11 -1.90 -14.26 -4.87
N SER A 12 -3.20 -14.07 -4.59
CA SER A 12 -4.26 -14.37 -5.56
C SER A 12 -4.43 -13.19 -6.51
N PRO A 13 -4.56 -13.39 -7.83
CA PRO A 13 -4.67 -12.31 -8.81
C PRO A 13 -6.09 -11.74 -8.87
N THR A 14 -6.64 -11.34 -7.71
CA THR A 14 -8.03 -10.91 -7.52
C THR A 14 -8.20 -9.40 -7.47
N GLY A 15 -7.15 -8.63 -7.76
CA GLY A 15 -7.18 -7.18 -7.73
C GLY A 15 -5.80 -6.54 -7.67
N HIS A 16 -5.83 -5.23 -7.46
CA HIS A 16 -4.65 -4.39 -7.28
C HIS A 16 -3.89 -4.72 -5.99
N LEU A 17 -2.63 -4.29 -5.91
CA LEU A 17 -1.80 -4.53 -4.72
C LEU A 17 -2.29 -3.70 -3.53
N HIS A 18 -3.01 -4.35 -2.62
CA HIS A 18 -3.46 -3.75 -1.36
C HIS A 18 -2.27 -3.54 -0.40
N ILE A 19 -2.32 -2.48 0.42
CA ILE A 19 -1.27 -2.16 1.41
C ILE A 19 -0.94 -3.37 2.31
N GLY A 20 -1.93 -4.12 2.76
CA GLY A 20 -1.70 -5.32 3.58
C GLY A 20 -0.89 -6.39 2.86
N ASN A 21 -1.15 -6.58 1.57
CA ASN A 21 -0.41 -7.52 0.72
C ASN A 21 1.00 -7.00 0.41
N ALA A 22 1.14 -5.70 0.13
CA ALA A 22 2.43 -5.06 -0.05
C ALA A 22 3.32 -5.23 1.20
N ARG A 23 2.74 -5.05 2.40
CA ARG A 23 3.44 -5.28 3.67
C ARG A 23 3.87 -6.74 3.82
N THR A 24 3.01 -7.69 3.47
CA THR A 24 3.36 -9.11 3.51
C THR A 24 4.52 -9.42 2.59
N ALA A 25 4.50 -8.92 1.35
CA ALA A 25 5.59 -9.07 0.40
C ALA A 25 6.89 -8.42 0.93
N LEU A 26 6.79 -7.21 1.47
CA LEU A 26 7.92 -6.45 2.00
C LEU A 26 8.61 -7.16 3.16
N PHE A 27 7.88 -7.72 4.12
CA PHE A 27 8.49 -8.45 5.23
C PHE A 27 9.12 -9.77 4.80
N ASN A 28 8.55 -10.49 3.83
CA ASN A 28 9.21 -11.64 3.22
C ASN A 28 10.51 -11.23 2.51
N TYR A 29 10.48 -10.13 1.76
CA TYR A 29 11.65 -9.56 1.11
C TYR A 29 12.75 -9.20 2.12
N LEU A 30 12.42 -8.44 3.17
CA LEU A 30 13.37 -8.06 4.22
C LEU A 30 13.96 -9.28 4.92
N PHE A 31 13.13 -10.26 5.25
CA PHE A 31 13.56 -11.51 5.87
C PHE A 31 14.55 -12.26 4.97
N ALA A 32 14.22 -12.44 3.69
CA ALA A 32 15.11 -13.09 2.74
C ALA A 32 16.44 -12.35 2.60
N ARG A 33 16.40 -11.05 2.37
CA ARG A 33 17.61 -10.24 2.14
C ARG A 33 18.50 -10.15 3.38
N HIS A 34 17.90 -10.03 4.57
CA HIS A 34 18.64 -10.00 5.85
C HIS A 34 19.46 -11.28 6.07
N TYR A 35 18.86 -12.43 5.82
CA TYR A 35 19.50 -13.75 6.00
C TYR A 35 20.24 -14.27 4.76
N GLY A 36 20.38 -13.46 3.71
CA GLY A 36 21.02 -13.90 2.45
C GLY A 36 20.28 -15.04 1.76
N GLY A 37 18.98 -15.12 1.97
CA GLY A 37 18.08 -16.12 1.43
C GLY A 37 17.48 -15.76 0.08
N GLU A 38 16.42 -16.48 -0.30
CA GLU A 38 15.70 -16.32 -1.55
C GLU A 38 14.24 -15.94 -1.31
N PHE A 39 13.73 -15.03 -2.14
CA PHE A 39 12.36 -14.56 -2.12
C PHE A 39 11.65 -14.95 -3.42
N ILE A 40 10.54 -15.68 -3.30
CA ILE A 40 9.79 -16.26 -4.41
C ILE A 40 8.41 -15.60 -4.52
N ILE A 41 7.94 -15.40 -5.74
CA ILE A 41 6.54 -15.03 -6.03
C ILE A 41 5.83 -16.26 -6.58
N ARG A 42 4.72 -16.65 -5.95
CA ARG A 42 3.81 -17.70 -6.42
C ARG A 42 2.40 -17.13 -6.58
N ILE A 43 1.81 -17.31 -7.74
CA ILE A 43 0.45 -16.88 -8.03
C ILE A 43 -0.55 -17.96 -7.64
N GLU A 44 -1.45 -17.64 -6.72
CA GLU A 44 -2.49 -18.53 -6.22
C GLU A 44 -3.82 -18.27 -6.95
N ASP A 45 -3.94 -18.80 -8.14
CA ASP A 45 -5.02 -18.56 -9.10
C ASP A 45 -6.03 -19.71 -9.21
N THR A 46 -6.12 -20.56 -8.18
CA THR A 46 -7.03 -21.72 -8.15
C THR A 46 -8.51 -21.35 -8.10
N ASP A 47 -8.86 -20.13 -7.72
CA ASP A 47 -10.24 -19.61 -7.78
C ASP A 47 -10.43 -18.77 -9.05
N ARG A 48 -10.66 -19.47 -10.17
CA ARG A 48 -10.79 -18.86 -11.51
C ARG A 48 -11.89 -17.79 -11.58
N LYS A 49 -12.93 -17.87 -10.73
CA LYS A 49 -14.07 -16.92 -10.75
C LYS A 49 -13.70 -15.56 -10.17
N ARG A 50 -12.70 -15.51 -9.30
CA ARG A 50 -12.24 -14.30 -8.62
C ARG A 50 -11.05 -13.63 -9.28
N ASN A 51 -10.41 -14.32 -10.23
CA ASN A 51 -9.27 -13.75 -10.96
C ASN A 51 -9.74 -12.62 -11.86
N ILE A 52 -9.03 -11.51 -11.85
CA ILE A 52 -9.28 -10.37 -12.74
C ILE A 52 -8.19 -10.27 -13.80
N ALA A 53 -8.59 -9.75 -14.97
CA ALA A 53 -7.62 -9.45 -16.03
C ALA A 53 -6.56 -8.46 -15.51
N HIS A 54 -5.29 -8.72 -15.85
CA HIS A 54 -4.13 -7.90 -15.44
C HIS A 54 -3.89 -7.81 -13.92
N GLY A 55 -4.54 -8.66 -13.10
CA GLY A 55 -4.34 -8.66 -11.66
C GLY A 55 -2.93 -9.10 -11.24
N GLU A 56 -2.34 -10.03 -11.97
CA GLU A 56 -0.96 -10.48 -11.77
C GLU A 56 0.03 -9.37 -12.14
N GLU A 57 -0.09 -8.81 -13.36
CA GLU A 57 0.78 -7.75 -13.85
C GLU A 57 0.78 -6.54 -12.92
N SER A 58 -0.40 -6.08 -12.50
CA SER A 58 -0.54 -4.96 -11.56
C SER A 58 0.19 -5.21 -10.25
N GLN A 59 0.14 -6.43 -9.72
CA GLN A 59 0.84 -6.75 -8.47
C GLN A 59 2.36 -6.71 -8.65
N LEU A 60 2.89 -7.32 -9.72
CA LEU A 60 4.32 -7.35 -9.99
C LEU A 60 4.88 -5.95 -10.28
N GLU A 61 4.17 -5.14 -11.06
CA GLU A 61 4.55 -3.76 -11.36
C GLU A 61 4.62 -2.89 -10.09
N ASN A 62 3.64 -3.00 -9.20
CA ASN A 62 3.61 -2.21 -7.97
C ASN A 62 4.65 -2.70 -6.95
N LEU A 63 4.98 -3.99 -6.89
CA LEU A 63 6.10 -4.50 -6.12
C LEU A 63 7.43 -3.95 -6.64
N THR A 64 7.62 -3.96 -7.97
CA THR A 64 8.80 -3.38 -8.62
C THR A 64 8.93 -1.90 -8.33
N TRP A 65 7.83 -1.14 -8.41
CA TRP A 65 7.81 0.27 -8.06
C TRP A 65 8.23 0.53 -6.62
N LEU A 66 7.80 -0.32 -5.66
CA LEU A 66 8.24 -0.25 -4.25
C LEU A 66 9.72 -0.62 -4.05
N GLY A 67 10.41 -1.10 -5.10
CA GLY A 67 11.78 -1.58 -5.00
C GLY A 67 11.91 -2.97 -4.38
N ILE A 68 10.84 -3.75 -4.37
CA ILE A 68 10.82 -5.14 -3.93
C ILE A 68 11.10 -6.03 -5.13
N ASP A 69 12.28 -6.61 -5.19
CA ASP A 69 12.68 -7.58 -6.20
C ASP A 69 12.62 -9.02 -5.67
N TRP A 70 12.45 -9.98 -6.56
CA TRP A 70 12.37 -11.40 -6.23
C TRP A 70 13.34 -12.23 -7.07
N ASP A 71 13.69 -13.40 -6.53
CA ASP A 71 14.68 -14.29 -7.12
C ASP A 71 14.06 -15.27 -8.11
N GLU A 72 12.79 -15.63 -7.89
CA GLU A 72 12.02 -16.57 -8.70
C GLU A 72 10.55 -16.16 -8.73
N GLY A 73 9.90 -16.43 -9.85
CA GLY A 73 8.49 -16.14 -10.03
C GLY A 73 8.02 -16.48 -11.44
N PRO A 74 6.78 -16.10 -11.81
CA PRO A 74 6.23 -16.38 -13.14
C PRO A 74 7.06 -15.79 -14.28
N ASP A 75 7.71 -14.64 -14.03
CA ASP A 75 8.56 -13.91 -14.96
C ASP A 75 10.05 -14.25 -14.87
N LYS A 76 10.44 -14.95 -13.78
CA LYS A 76 11.82 -15.38 -13.50
C LYS A 76 11.86 -16.86 -13.11
N PRO A 77 11.44 -17.79 -13.99
CA PRO A 77 11.33 -19.20 -13.65
C PRO A 77 12.69 -19.85 -13.42
N LYS A 78 12.76 -20.71 -12.39
CA LYS A 78 13.87 -21.63 -12.11
C LYS A 78 13.35 -23.06 -11.99
N ASN A 79 14.01 -23.90 -11.18
CA ASN A 79 13.79 -25.33 -11.15
C ASN A 79 12.52 -25.80 -10.41
N VAL A 80 11.91 -24.96 -9.57
CA VAL A 80 10.76 -25.33 -8.73
C VAL A 80 9.40 -24.90 -9.31
N GLY A 81 9.41 -24.33 -10.51
CA GLY A 81 8.17 -23.97 -11.24
C GLY A 81 7.28 -25.15 -11.61
N PRO A 82 6.13 -24.87 -12.24
CA PRO A 82 5.53 -23.57 -12.54
C PRO A 82 5.19 -22.73 -11.30
N TYR A 83 5.08 -21.41 -11.48
CA TYR A 83 4.82 -20.47 -10.36
C TYR A 83 3.36 -19.98 -10.28
N ARG A 84 2.48 -20.51 -11.16
CA ARG A 84 1.02 -20.35 -11.07
C ARG A 84 0.40 -21.67 -10.67
N GLN A 85 -0.46 -21.68 -9.67
CA GLN A 85 -1.08 -22.90 -9.16
C GLN A 85 -1.93 -23.62 -10.22
N SER A 86 -2.59 -22.87 -11.11
CA SER A 86 -3.36 -23.42 -12.22
C SER A 86 -2.53 -24.24 -13.23
N GLU A 87 -1.21 -24.12 -13.21
CA GLU A 87 -0.27 -24.84 -14.08
C GLU A 87 0.34 -26.07 -13.39
N ARG A 88 -0.04 -26.39 -12.14
CA ARG A 88 0.59 -27.38 -11.27
C ARG A 88 -0.25 -28.64 -11.04
N GLU A 89 -1.32 -28.86 -11.79
CA GLU A 89 -2.20 -30.03 -11.64
C GLU A 89 -1.41 -31.36 -11.70
N HIS A 90 -0.37 -31.43 -12.53
CA HIS A 90 0.51 -32.58 -12.65
C HIS A 90 1.30 -32.92 -11.35
N ILE A 91 1.41 -31.98 -10.42
CA ILE A 91 2.00 -32.16 -9.10
C ILE A 91 0.93 -32.55 -8.10
N TYR A 92 -0.24 -31.89 -8.11
CA TYR A 92 -1.30 -32.12 -7.13
C TYR A 92 -1.98 -33.49 -7.32
N ASN A 93 -2.33 -33.86 -8.57
CA ASN A 93 -3.14 -35.03 -8.83
C ASN A 93 -2.50 -36.33 -8.34
N PRO A 94 -1.20 -36.64 -8.60
CA PRO A 94 -0.57 -37.85 -8.07
C PRO A 94 -0.55 -37.92 -6.54
N LEU A 95 -0.41 -36.76 -5.86
CA LEU A 95 -0.40 -36.71 -4.41
C LEU A 95 -1.81 -36.95 -3.82
N ILE A 96 -2.85 -36.46 -4.48
CA ILE A 96 -4.24 -36.71 -4.07
C ILE A 96 -4.56 -38.20 -4.24
N GLU A 97 -4.18 -38.80 -5.35
CA GLU A 97 -4.36 -40.25 -5.58
C GLU A 97 -3.58 -41.10 -4.55
N GLN A 98 -2.37 -40.67 -4.18
CA GLN A 98 -1.63 -41.32 -3.09
C GLN A 98 -2.39 -41.25 -1.75
N LEU A 99 -2.94 -40.09 -1.38
CA LEU A 99 -3.71 -39.95 -0.14
C LEU A 99 -4.97 -40.84 -0.14
N ILE A 100 -5.62 -41.00 -1.30
CA ILE A 100 -6.78 -41.90 -1.43
C ILE A 100 -6.33 -43.33 -1.29
N ALA A 101 -5.25 -43.75 -1.93
CA ALA A 101 -4.71 -45.09 -1.87
C ALA A 101 -4.27 -45.50 -0.44
N GLU A 102 -3.77 -44.51 0.33
CA GLU A 102 -3.36 -44.67 1.73
C GLU A 102 -4.51 -44.52 2.74
N ASP A 103 -5.76 -44.36 2.29
CA ASP A 103 -6.96 -44.08 3.10
C ASP A 103 -6.83 -42.82 3.98
N LYS A 104 -6.00 -41.86 3.55
CA LYS A 104 -5.87 -40.54 4.17
C LYS A 104 -6.79 -39.48 3.56
N ALA A 105 -7.41 -39.81 2.43
CA ALA A 105 -8.43 -39.04 1.75
C ALA A 105 -9.47 -39.95 1.08
N TYR A 106 -10.62 -39.37 0.74
CA TYR A 106 -11.71 -40.13 0.12
C TYR A 106 -12.59 -39.25 -0.76
N LYS A 107 -13.29 -39.88 -1.71
CA LYS A 107 -14.27 -39.23 -2.60
C LYS A 107 -15.59 -38.99 -1.84
N CYS A 108 -16.10 -37.79 -1.89
CA CYS A 108 -17.36 -37.37 -1.29
C CYS A 108 -18.30 -36.83 -2.37
N TYR A 109 -19.48 -37.48 -2.49
CA TYR A 109 -20.48 -37.19 -3.51
C TYR A 109 -21.65 -36.36 -3.02
N MET A 110 -21.62 -35.82 -1.78
CA MET A 110 -22.67 -34.97 -1.25
C MET A 110 -22.85 -33.73 -2.11
N THR A 111 -24.11 -33.39 -2.41
CA THR A 111 -24.46 -32.15 -3.11
C THR A 111 -24.41 -30.94 -2.18
N GLU A 112 -24.45 -29.73 -2.73
CA GLU A 112 -24.50 -28.51 -1.90
C GLU A 112 -25.77 -28.45 -1.07
N GLU A 113 -26.91 -28.94 -1.63
CA GLU A 113 -28.19 -29.01 -0.94
C GLU A 113 -28.13 -29.98 0.25
N GLU A 114 -27.52 -31.15 0.07
CA GLU A 114 -27.34 -32.13 1.14
C GLU A 114 -26.43 -31.58 2.25
N LEU A 115 -25.35 -30.89 1.88
CA LEU A 115 -24.45 -30.25 2.84
C LEU A 115 -25.13 -29.12 3.61
N GLU A 116 -25.96 -28.31 2.94
CA GLU A 116 -26.69 -27.23 3.63
C GLU A 116 -27.78 -27.77 4.54
N ALA A 117 -28.50 -28.82 4.11
CA ALA A 117 -29.46 -29.50 4.98
C ALA A 117 -28.81 -30.09 6.25
N GLU A 118 -27.62 -30.65 6.13
CA GLU A 118 -26.82 -31.10 7.29
C GLU A 118 -26.48 -29.96 8.24
N ARG A 119 -26.00 -28.83 7.70
CA ARG A 119 -25.66 -27.63 8.49
C ARG A 119 -26.87 -27.04 9.21
N GLU A 120 -28.01 -26.97 8.49
CA GLU A 120 -29.26 -26.48 9.09
C GLU A 120 -29.74 -27.36 10.25
N ALA A 121 -29.68 -28.69 10.06
CA ALA A 121 -30.04 -29.64 11.12
C ALA A 121 -29.11 -29.51 12.35
N GLN A 122 -27.82 -29.27 12.14
CA GLN A 122 -26.85 -29.01 13.21
C GLN A 122 -27.15 -27.69 13.93
N ARG A 123 -27.40 -26.60 13.20
CA ARG A 123 -27.80 -25.30 13.79
C ARG A 123 -29.07 -25.43 14.63
N ALA A 124 -30.07 -26.19 14.14
CA ALA A 124 -31.30 -26.42 14.87
C ALA A 124 -31.09 -27.16 16.21
N ARG A 125 -30.03 -27.96 16.32
CA ARG A 125 -29.62 -28.63 17.58
C ARG A 125 -28.65 -27.79 18.40
N GLY A 126 -28.30 -26.57 17.98
CA GLY A 126 -27.33 -25.71 18.67
C GLY A 126 -25.86 -26.15 18.50
N GLU A 127 -25.59 -26.99 17.51
CA GLU A 127 -24.25 -27.45 17.15
C GLU A 127 -23.56 -26.51 16.20
N MET A 128 -22.22 -26.44 16.26
CA MET A 128 -21.42 -25.74 15.24
C MET A 128 -21.51 -26.52 13.90
N PRO A 129 -21.90 -25.89 12.80
CA PRO A 129 -21.96 -26.55 11.51
C PRO A 129 -20.61 -27.12 11.10
N HIS A 130 -20.58 -28.39 10.74
CA HIS A 130 -19.39 -29.07 10.25
C HIS A 130 -19.80 -30.25 9.34
N TYR A 131 -18.88 -30.74 8.54
CA TYR A 131 -19.10 -31.96 7.78
C TYR A 131 -19.00 -33.17 8.72
N SER A 132 -20.07 -33.98 8.79
CA SER A 132 -20.19 -35.09 9.76
C SER A 132 -19.47 -36.38 9.34
N GLY A 133 -18.91 -36.43 8.12
CA GLY A 133 -18.25 -37.63 7.61
C GLY A 133 -19.19 -38.66 6.96
N GLN A 134 -20.40 -38.28 6.52
CA GLN A 134 -21.39 -39.21 5.95
C GLN A 134 -20.83 -40.09 4.82
N HIS A 135 -19.95 -39.55 3.97
CA HIS A 135 -19.35 -40.28 2.86
C HIS A 135 -17.94 -40.84 3.17
N ALA A 136 -17.53 -40.79 4.43
CA ALA A 136 -16.16 -41.21 4.82
C ALA A 136 -15.87 -42.72 4.60
N HIS A 137 -16.91 -43.55 4.52
CA HIS A 137 -16.78 -45.00 4.45
C HIS A 137 -17.71 -45.64 3.40
N LEU A 138 -17.89 -44.98 2.25
CA LEU A 138 -18.69 -45.50 1.14
C LEU A 138 -18.07 -46.79 0.59
N THR A 139 -18.93 -47.80 0.31
CA THR A 139 -18.53 -48.97 -0.47
C THR A 139 -18.31 -48.59 -1.93
N GLN A 140 -17.66 -49.51 -2.69
CA GLN A 140 -17.50 -49.27 -4.12
C GLN A 140 -18.86 -49.21 -4.83
N GLU A 141 -19.83 -50.08 -4.48
CA GLU A 141 -21.20 -50.04 -5.02
C GLU A 141 -21.89 -48.73 -4.80
N GLN A 142 -21.73 -48.12 -3.61
CA GLN A 142 -22.30 -46.79 -3.30
C GLN A 142 -21.67 -45.69 -4.13
N ARG A 143 -20.35 -45.75 -4.33
CA ARG A 143 -19.64 -44.82 -5.21
C ARG A 143 -20.10 -44.92 -6.64
N ASP A 144 -20.18 -46.14 -7.18
CA ASP A 144 -20.63 -46.43 -8.55
C ASP A 144 -22.08 -45.95 -8.76
N ALA A 145 -22.95 -46.09 -7.74
CA ALA A 145 -24.33 -45.58 -7.79
C ALA A 145 -24.39 -44.06 -7.91
N PHE A 146 -23.60 -43.33 -7.12
CA PHE A 146 -23.53 -41.86 -7.20
C PHE A 146 -22.96 -41.40 -8.54
N GLU A 147 -21.94 -42.10 -9.06
CA GLU A 147 -21.38 -41.78 -10.38
C GLU A 147 -22.38 -42.06 -11.50
N ALA A 148 -23.19 -43.12 -11.39
CA ALA A 148 -24.29 -43.42 -12.32
C ALA A 148 -25.40 -42.37 -12.28
N GLU A 149 -25.61 -41.68 -11.15
CA GLU A 149 -26.49 -40.53 -11.02
C GLU A 149 -25.90 -39.26 -11.66
N GLY A 150 -24.66 -39.30 -12.16
CA GLY A 150 -23.95 -38.17 -12.74
C GLY A 150 -23.31 -37.21 -11.71
N ARG A 151 -23.15 -37.67 -10.46
CA ARG A 151 -22.49 -36.88 -9.43
C ARG A 151 -20.96 -36.88 -9.62
N THR A 152 -20.37 -35.69 -9.64
CA THR A 152 -18.92 -35.54 -9.62
C THR A 152 -18.46 -35.35 -8.17
N PRO A 153 -17.52 -36.17 -7.66
CA PRO A 153 -17.08 -36.03 -6.27
C PRO A 153 -16.15 -34.87 -6.05
N VAL A 154 -16.08 -34.41 -4.80
CA VAL A 154 -14.91 -33.73 -4.25
C VAL A 154 -14.02 -34.77 -3.55
N VAL A 155 -12.76 -34.46 -3.31
CA VAL A 155 -11.90 -35.26 -2.43
C VAL A 155 -11.75 -34.56 -1.10
N ARG A 156 -12.00 -35.31 -0.02
CA ARG A 156 -11.83 -34.81 1.35
C ARG A 156 -10.63 -35.46 2.02
N PHE A 157 -9.86 -34.64 2.73
CA PHE A 157 -8.79 -35.10 3.61
C PHE A 157 -9.40 -35.64 4.90
N ARG A 158 -8.97 -36.84 5.32
CA ARG A 158 -9.40 -37.47 6.56
C ARG A 158 -8.64 -36.86 7.74
N VAL A 159 -9.32 -36.06 8.54
CA VAL A 159 -8.72 -35.37 9.69
C VAL A 159 -8.39 -36.40 10.80
N PRO A 160 -7.12 -36.45 11.25
CA PRO A 160 -6.74 -37.30 12.40
C PRO A 160 -7.55 -36.97 13.64
N GLN A 161 -8.10 -37.99 14.30
CA GLN A 161 -8.94 -37.80 15.49
C GLN A 161 -8.09 -37.67 16.76
N ASN A 162 -8.55 -36.86 17.70
CA ASN A 162 -7.96 -36.69 19.05
C ASN A 162 -6.47 -36.36 19.00
N LYS A 163 -6.05 -35.49 18.10
CA LYS A 163 -4.68 -35.09 17.93
C LYS A 163 -4.49 -33.61 18.14
N THR A 164 -3.36 -33.24 18.72
CA THR A 164 -2.97 -31.85 18.98
C THR A 164 -1.86 -31.42 18.00
N TYR A 165 -2.01 -30.25 17.44
CA TYR A 165 -1.01 -29.61 16.54
C TYR A 165 -0.50 -28.35 17.20
N THR A 166 0.81 -28.32 17.49
CA THR A 166 1.49 -27.19 18.11
C THR A 166 2.61 -26.69 17.22
N PHE A 167 2.74 -25.38 17.07
CA PHE A 167 3.86 -24.75 16.39
C PHE A 167 4.30 -23.48 17.12
N ASP A 168 5.59 -23.17 17.01
CA ASP A 168 6.16 -21.92 17.53
C ASP A 168 6.12 -20.85 16.46
N ASP A 169 5.13 -19.96 16.56
CA ASP A 169 4.93 -18.86 15.61
C ASP A 169 5.97 -17.76 15.85
N ILE A 170 6.63 -17.34 14.79
CA ILE A 170 7.71 -16.32 14.83
C ILE A 170 7.23 -15.02 15.49
N VAL A 171 5.96 -14.66 15.32
CA VAL A 171 5.36 -13.41 15.83
C VAL A 171 4.58 -13.63 17.10
N LYS A 172 3.73 -14.65 17.13
CA LYS A 172 2.74 -14.89 18.19
C LYS A 172 3.24 -15.79 19.31
N GLY A 173 4.35 -16.53 19.10
CA GLY A 173 4.82 -17.55 20.00
C GLY A 173 4.07 -18.87 19.85
N GLU A 174 4.08 -19.72 20.87
CA GLU A 174 3.47 -21.04 20.80
C GLU A 174 1.95 -20.99 20.58
N ILE A 175 1.47 -21.69 19.56
CA ILE A 175 0.05 -21.83 19.21
C ILE A 175 -0.29 -23.32 19.11
N THR A 176 -1.39 -23.70 19.73
CA THR A 176 -1.86 -25.10 19.79
C THR A 176 -3.30 -25.19 19.31
N PHE A 177 -3.59 -26.20 18.48
CA PHE A 177 -4.92 -26.56 17.99
C PHE A 177 -5.21 -28.02 18.22
N GLU A 178 -6.44 -28.33 18.64
CA GLU A 178 -6.98 -29.66 18.61
C GLU A 178 -7.48 -30.00 17.19
N SER A 179 -7.24 -31.22 16.71
CA SER A 179 -7.64 -31.64 15.34
C SER A 179 -9.14 -31.46 15.09
N GLY A 180 -9.98 -31.66 16.09
CA GLY A 180 -11.42 -31.45 16.00
C GLY A 180 -11.85 -30.01 15.73
N SER A 181 -10.99 -29.03 16.01
CA SER A 181 -11.31 -27.60 15.82
C SER A 181 -11.34 -27.15 14.37
N VAL A 182 -10.83 -27.97 13.43
CA VAL A 182 -10.78 -27.61 12.00
C VAL A 182 -12.12 -27.79 11.26
N GLY A 183 -13.15 -28.29 11.94
CA GLY A 183 -14.49 -28.45 11.36
C GLY A 183 -14.73 -29.70 10.53
N GLY A 184 -14.04 -30.79 10.86
CA GLY A 184 -14.16 -32.09 10.18
C GLY A 184 -13.31 -32.23 8.94
N ASP A 185 -13.54 -33.31 8.20
CA ASP A 185 -12.79 -33.64 6.99
C ASP A 185 -12.95 -32.54 5.91
N PHE A 186 -11.88 -31.87 5.56
CA PHE A 186 -11.90 -30.74 4.65
C PHE A 186 -11.61 -31.13 3.20
N VAL A 187 -12.20 -30.41 2.26
CA VAL A 187 -12.00 -30.64 0.83
C VAL A 187 -10.57 -30.26 0.43
N ILE A 188 -9.91 -31.16 -0.32
CA ILE A 188 -8.59 -30.91 -0.90
C ILE A 188 -8.64 -30.79 -2.44
N LEU A 189 -9.64 -31.42 -3.09
CA LEU A 189 -9.88 -31.31 -4.52
C LEU A 189 -11.34 -30.95 -4.77
N LYS A 190 -11.57 -29.88 -5.52
CA LYS A 190 -12.88 -29.42 -5.93
C LYS A 190 -13.42 -30.24 -7.13
N ARG A 191 -14.75 -30.13 -7.41
CA ARG A 191 -15.37 -30.80 -8.55
C ARG A 191 -14.82 -30.37 -9.91
N ASP A 192 -14.27 -29.17 -10.01
CA ASP A 192 -13.65 -28.63 -11.23
C ASP A 192 -12.20 -29.13 -11.46
N GLY A 193 -11.70 -30.01 -10.61
CA GLY A 193 -10.36 -30.56 -10.69
C GLY A 193 -9.26 -29.70 -10.07
N MET A 194 -9.62 -28.52 -9.55
CA MET A 194 -8.64 -27.64 -8.89
C MET A 194 -8.51 -27.98 -7.40
N PRO A 195 -7.29 -27.95 -6.84
CA PRO A 195 -7.10 -28.13 -5.41
C PRO A 195 -7.67 -26.94 -4.62
N THR A 196 -7.95 -27.19 -3.35
CA THR A 196 -8.29 -26.10 -2.42
C THR A 196 -7.02 -25.44 -1.87
N TYR A 197 -7.21 -24.23 -1.34
CA TYR A 197 -6.12 -23.41 -0.81
C TYR A 197 -5.18 -24.17 0.15
N ASN A 198 -5.73 -24.78 1.22
CA ASN A 198 -4.89 -25.41 2.25
C ASN A 198 -4.03 -26.57 1.73
N PHE A 199 -4.55 -27.32 0.76
CA PHE A 199 -3.79 -28.40 0.14
C PHE A 199 -2.72 -27.87 -0.82
N ALA A 200 -3.11 -26.98 -1.74
CA ALA A 200 -2.20 -26.43 -2.73
C ALA A 200 -1.03 -25.67 -2.07
N VAL A 201 -1.30 -24.84 -1.06
CA VAL A 201 -0.26 -24.09 -0.33
C VAL A 201 0.75 -25.04 0.34
N ALA A 202 0.28 -26.08 1.03
CA ALA A 202 1.18 -27.02 1.71
C ALA A 202 2.07 -27.77 0.70
N VAL A 203 1.48 -28.24 -0.39
CA VAL A 203 2.21 -28.92 -1.47
C VAL A 203 3.24 -28.01 -2.11
N ASP A 204 2.84 -26.79 -2.45
CA ASP A 204 3.71 -25.85 -3.14
C ASP A 204 4.83 -25.33 -2.23
N ASP A 205 4.55 -25.04 -0.97
CA ASP A 205 5.57 -24.65 -0.01
C ASP A 205 6.61 -25.77 0.18
N HIS A 206 6.19 -27.04 0.17
CA HIS A 206 7.13 -28.18 0.20
C HIS A 206 7.98 -28.26 -1.06
N PHE A 207 7.37 -28.32 -2.25
CA PHE A 207 8.11 -28.51 -3.51
C PHE A 207 8.89 -27.28 -3.96
N MET A 208 8.55 -26.10 -3.46
CA MET A 208 9.33 -24.87 -3.64
C MET A 208 10.37 -24.68 -2.54
N GLU A 209 10.53 -25.68 -1.65
CA GLU A 209 11.52 -25.68 -0.57
C GLU A 209 11.42 -24.46 0.38
N ILE A 210 10.19 -24.02 0.65
CA ILE A 210 9.95 -22.87 1.53
C ILE A 210 10.27 -23.26 2.98
N THR A 211 11.15 -22.49 3.60
CA THR A 211 11.61 -22.71 4.97
C THR A 211 10.82 -21.91 6.01
N HIS A 212 10.31 -20.74 5.62
CA HIS A 212 9.55 -19.84 6.49
C HIS A 212 8.34 -19.30 5.75
N VAL A 213 7.18 -19.34 6.40
CA VAL A 213 5.90 -18.85 5.90
C VAL A 213 5.47 -17.64 6.70
N LEU A 214 5.77 -16.44 6.20
CA LEU A 214 5.32 -15.17 6.76
C LEU A 214 4.07 -14.69 6.02
N ARG A 215 2.95 -14.52 6.76
CA ARG A 215 1.65 -14.16 6.18
C ARG A 215 0.76 -13.44 7.20
N GLY A 216 -0.43 -12.98 6.81
CA GLY A 216 -1.39 -12.36 7.70
C GLY A 216 -1.94 -13.33 8.75
N ASP A 217 -2.32 -12.83 9.92
CA ASP A 217 -2.84 -13.64 11.05
C ASP A 217 -4.27 -14.17 10.81
N ASP A 218 -4.95 -13.70 9.78
CA ASP A 218 -6.19 -14.29 9.27
C ASP A 218 -5.99 -15.74 8.73
N HIS A 219 -4.74 -16.16 8.50
CA HIS A 219 -4.38 -17.52 8.11
C HIS A 219 -4.02 -18.44 9.28
N ILE A 220 -4.03 -18.00 10.52
CA ILE A 220 -3.68 -18.84 11.69
C ILE A 220 -4.54 -20.12 11.75
N ALA A 221 -5.85 -19.99 11.56
CA ALA A 221 -6.77 -21.13 11.57
C ALA A 221 -6.58 -22.11 10.40
N ASN A 222 -5.86 -21.72 9.35
CA ASN A 222 -5.50 -22.61 8.24
C ASN A 222 -4.27 -23.49 8.55
N THR A 223 -3.41 -23.02 9.45
CA THR A 223 -2.13 -23.67 9.74
C THR A 223 -2.28 -25.12 10.17
N PRO A 224 -3.18 -25.52 11.08
CA PRO A 224 -3.32 -26.93 11.45
C PRO A 224 -3.73 -27.83 10.28
N LYS A 225 -4.57 -27.36 9.36
CA LYS A 225 -4.93 -28.13 8.14
C LYS A 225 -3.71 -28.37 7.25
N GLN A 226 -2.86 -27.36 7.10
CA GLN A 226 -1.63 -27.48 6.33
C GLN A 226 -0.63 -28.41 7.05
N MET A 227 -0.49 -28.33 8.37
CA MET A 227 0.34 -29.26 9.14
C MET A 227 -0.11 -30.71 9.00
N MET A 228 -1.43 -30.97 8.96
CA MET A 228 -1.97 -32.30 8.70
C MET A 228 -1.57 -32.84 7.32
N VAL A 229 -1.54 -31.98 6.30
CA VAL A 229 -1.07 -32.38 4.95
C VAL A 229 0.42 -32.73 4.97
N TYR A 230 1.26 -31.89 5.59
CA TYR A 230 2.69 -32.18 5.77
C TYR A 230 2.90 -33.53 6.49
N GLU A 231 2.19 -33.74 7.58
CA GLU A 231 2.26 -34.99 8.32
C GLU A 231 1.84 -36.22 7.50
N ALA A 232 0.77 -36.10 6.71
CA ALA A 232 0.26 -37.21 5.89
C ALA A 232 1.29 -37.71 4.87
N PHE A 233 2.15 -36.82 4.37
CA PHE A 233 3.23 -37.15 3.46
C PHE A 233 4.57 -37.40 4.16
N GLY A 234 4.68 -37.18 5.46
CA GLY A 234 5.94 -37.27 6.21
C GLY A 234 6.94 -36.17 5.87
N TRP A 235 6.45 -34.99 5.48
CA TRP A 235 7.27 -33.83 5.17
C TRP A 235 7.54 -32.98 6.42
N ASP A 236 8.69 -32.33 6.47
CA ASP A 236 8.99 -31.34 7.48
C ASP A 236 8.16 -30.06 7.25
N THR A 237 7.58 -29.52 8.32
CA THR A 237 6.83 -28.26 8.25
C THR A 237 7.77 -27.06 8.21
N PRO A 238 7.46 -26.02 7.42
CA PRO A 238 8.18 -24.76 7.52
C PRO A 238 7.91 -24.07 8.87
N ARG A 239 8.72 -23.11 9.22
CA ARG A 239 8.41 -22.21 10.35
C ARG A 239 7.34 -21.22 9.94
N PHE A 240 6.34 -21.01 10.79
CA PHE A 240 5.25 -20.07 10.52
C PHE A 240 5.44 -18.75 11.27
N GLY A 241 5.04 -17.65 10.67
CA GLY A 241 4.95 -16.33 11.29
C GLY A 241 3.70 -15.60 10.80
N HIS A 242 2.82 -15.25 11.73
CA HIS A 242 1.55 -14.62 11.43
C HIS A 242 1.55 -13.16 11.88
N MET A 243 1.62 -12.26 10.91
CA MET A 243 1.67 -10.81 11.10
C MET A 243 0.28 -10.26 11.41
N THR A 244 0.22 -9.31 12.34
CA THR A 244 -1.01 -8.67 12.78
C THR A 244 -1.73 -7.89 11.67
N LEU A 245 -3.01 -7.65 11.87
CA LEU A 245 -3.82 -6.81 10.97
C LEU A 245 -3.34 -5.36 10.96
N ILE A 246 -3.65 -4.65 9.87
CA ILE A 246 -3.58 -3.19 9.80
C ILE A 246 -4.96 -2.64 10.15
N ILE A 247 -4.99 -1.64 11.03
CA ILE A 247 -6.21 -0.94 11.43
C ILE A 247 -6.11 0.54 11.05
N ASN A 248 -7.26 1.15 10.80
CA ASN A 248 -7.37 2.59 10.66
C ASN A 248 -7.21 3.25 12.04
N THR A 249 -6.32 4.23 12.17
CA THR A 249 -6.02 4.92 13.43
C THR A 249 -7.23 5.64 14.01
N GLU A 250 -8.08 6.22 13.15
CA GLU A 250 -9.23 7.02 13.58
C GLU A 250 -10.40 6.15 14.03
N THR A 251 -10.65 5.03 13.32
CA THR A 251 -11.81 4.17 13.57
C THR A 251 -11.52 2.96 14.45
N GLY A 252 -10.25 2.59 14.60
CA GLY A 252 -9.81 1.37 15.27
C GLY A 252 -10.22 0.07 14.56
N LYS A 253 -10.82 0.16 13.36
CA LYS A 253 -11.30 -1.00 12.60
C LYS A 253 -10.24 -1.51 11.63
N LYS A 254 -10.32 -2.80 11.28
CA LYS A 254 -9.50 -3.38 10.20
C LYS A 254 -9.61 -2.54 8.94
N LEU A 255 -8.47 -2.22 8.35
CA LEU A 255 -8.41 -1.56 7.06
C LEU A 255 -9.10 -2.44 6.01
N SER A 256 -10.14 -1.93 5.38
CA SER A 256 -10.98 -2.69 4.44
C SER A 256 -11.27 -1.87 3.19
N LYS A 257 -11.49 -2.55 2.06
CA LYS A 257 -11.84 -1.93 0.76
C LYS A 257 -13.05 -0.98 0.80
N ARG A 258 -13.81 -0.96 1.89
CA ARG A 258 -14.99 -0.09 2.11
C ARG A 258 -14.66 1.19 2.89
N ASP A 259 -13.43 1.31 3.36
CA ASP A 259 -12.99 2.50 4.09
C ASP A 259 -12.47 3.52 3.08
N GLU A 260 -13.30 4.49 2.73
CA GLU A 260 -12.97 5.55 1.78
C GLU A 260 -12.06 6.63 2.36
N SER A 261 -11.83 6.63 3.67
CA SER A 261 -10.98 7.62 4.35
C SER A 261 -9.48 7.40 4.14
N ILE A 262 -9.09 6.18 3.77
CA ILE A 262 -7.70 5.80 3.53
C ILE A 262 -7.59 5.10 2.18
N LEU A 263 -6.63 5.52 1.36
CA LEU A 263 -6.31 4.84 0.12
C LEU A 263 -5.77 3.44 0.41
N GLN A 264 -6.27 2.45 -0.32
CA GLN A 264 -6.06 1.04 0.00
C GLN A 264 -4.98 0.38 -0.87
N PHE A 265 -4.73 0.94 -2.07
CA PHE A 265 -3.90 0.32 -3.09
C PHE A 265 -2.65 1.13 -3.36
N ILE A 266 -1.53 0.45 -3.56
CA ILE A 266 -0.22 1.06 -3.80
C ILE A 266 -0.24 1.97 -5.03
N GLU A 267 -0.93 1.59 -6.09
CA GLU A 267 -1.05 2.41 -7.30
C GLU A 267 -1.69 3.78 -7.05
N GLN A 268 -2.63 3.88 -6.10
CA GLN A 268 -3.26 5.16 -5.75
C GLN A 268 -2.25 6.14 -5.16
N TYR A 269 -1.31 5.66 -4.35
CA TYR A 269 -0.21 6.48 -3.82
C TYR A 269 0.80 6.84 -4.90
N LYS A 270 1.12 5.89 -5.78
CA LYS A 270 1.97 6.13 -6.96
C LYS A 270 1.38 7.23 -7.85
N ASP A 271 0.08 7.16 -8.14
CA ASP A 271 -0.63 8.14 -8.97
C ASP A 271 -0.64 9.55 -8.36
N LEU A 272 -0.70 9.65 -7.03
CA LEU A 272 -0.57 10.92 -6.31
C LEU A 272 0.88 11.41 -6.19
N GLY A 273 1.84 10.65 -6.68
CA GLY A 273 3.25 11.03 -6.67
C GLY A 273 3.93 10.88 -5.30
N TYR A 274 3.52 9.89 -4.49
CA TYR A 274 4.35 9.45 -3.36
C TYR A 274 5.62 8.80 -3.89
N LEU A 275 6.72 8.96 -3.16
CA LEU A 275 8.00 8.36 -3.52
C LEU A 275 8.07 6.89 -3.08
N PRO A 276 8.57 5.99 -3.91
CA PRO A 276 8.63 4.56 -3.59
C PRO A 276 9.45 4.26 -2.35
N GLU A 277 10.57 4.95 -2.14
CA GLU A 277 11.42 4.80 -0.95
C GLU A 277 10.69 5.20 0.33
N ALA A 278 9.89 6.26 0.28
CA ALA A 278 9.08 6.70 1.40
C ALA A 278 7.95 5.71 1.71
N MET A 279 7.30 5.18 0.67
CA MET A 279 6.29 4.13 0.83
C MET A 279 6.87 2.85 1.41
N PHE A 280 8.05 2.43 0.93
CA PHE A 280 8.77 1.28 1.49
C PHE A 280 9.05 1.49 2.98
N ASN A 281 9.60 2.64 3.35
CA ASN A 281 9.91 3.01 4.73
C ASN A 281 8.65 2.99 5.61
N PHE A 282 7.58 3.64 5.18
CA PHE A 282 6.32 3.68 5.93
C PHE A 282 5.72 2.29 6.13
N ILE A 283 5.66 1.48 5.08
CA ILE A 283 5.10 0.12 5.15
C ILE A 283 5.93 -0.77 6.07
N THR A 284 7.25 -0.61 6.09
CA THR A 284 8.12 -1.34 7.02
C THR A 284 7.75 -1.05 8.48
N LEU A 285 7.38 0.18 8.81
CA LEU A 285 6.96 0.58 10.15
C LEU A 285 5.53 0.14 10.51
N LEU A 286 4.78 -0.41 9.56
CA LEU A 286 3.46 -0.99 9.84
C LEU A 286 3.59 -2.40 10.45
N GLY A 287 3.86 -2.46 11.73
CA GLY A 287 3.96 -3.71 12.50
C GLY A 287 5.39 -4.21 12.72
N TRP A 288 6.39 -3.38 12.47
CA TRP A 288 7.78 -3.59 12.87
C TRP A 288 8.36 -2.27 13.38
N SER A 289 9.26 -2.34 14.35
CA SER A 289 9.89 -1.15 14.92
C SER A 289 11.40 -1.32 15.02
N PRO A 290 12.20 -0.30 14.60
CA PRO A 290 13.65 -0.30 14.75
C PRO A 290 14.09 -0.19 16.22
N GLN A 291 15.36 -0.42 16.47
CA GLN A 291 15.96 -0.06 17.75
C GLN A 291 16.23 1.45 17.76
N GLY A 292 15.86 2.12 18.85
CA GLY A 292 16.03 3.56 18.98
C GLY A 292 14.82 4.37 18.48
N GLU A 293 15.04 5.65 18.27
CA GLU A 293 13.98 6.62 17.95
C GLU A 293 13.94 6.99 16.44
N ASP A 294 14.98 6.64 15.69
CA ASP A 294 15.03 6.89 14.25
C ASP A 294 14.00 6.04 13.50
N GLU A 295 13.31 6.65 12.56
CA GLU A 295 12.27 6.01 11.75
C GLU A 295 12.52 6.12 10.24
N ILE A 296 13.54 6.85 9.82
CA ILE A 296 13.87 7.08 8.41
C ILE A 296 15.14 6.32 8.07
N PHE A 297 14.99 5.29 7.27
CA PHE A 297 16.07 4.41 6.82
C PHE A 297 15.95 4.10 5.34
N SER A 298 17.06 3.97 4.65
CA SER A 298 17.11 3.41 3.31
C SER A 298 16.70 1.92 3.33
N ARG A 299 16.36 1.38 2.17
CA ARG A 299 16.05 -0.05 2.02
C ARG A 299 17.22 -0.92 2.49
N GLU A 300 18.44 -0.55 2.14
CA GLU A 300 19.67 -1.25 2.50
C GLU A 300 19.89 -1.23 4.03
N GLU A 301 19.64 -0.12 4.68
CA GLU A 301 19.68 -0.01 6.13
C GLU A 301 18.60 -0.88 6.78
N PHE A 302 17.37 -0.88 6.29
CA PHE A 302 16.33 -1.78 6.77
C PHE A 302 16.72 -3.26 6.66
N ILE A 303 17.33 -3.67 5.54
CA ILE A 303 17.83 -5.04 5.36
C ILE A 303 18.86 -5.39 6.43
N GLN A 304 19.76 -4.46 6.78
CA GLN A 304 20.80 -4.70 7.80
C GLN A 304 20.24 -4.80 9.21
N ILE A 305 19.28 -3.94 9.57
CA ILE A 305 18.76 -3.83 10.94
C ILE A 305 17.53 -4.68 11.20
N PHE A 306 16.99 -5.35 10.16
CA PHE A 306 15.81 -6.18 10.29
C PHE A 306 16.01 -7.28 11.34
N ASP A 307 15.01 -7.44 12.22
CA ASP A 307 14.95 -8.49 13.23
C ASP A 307 13.47 -8.93 13.35
N GLU A 308 13.18 -10.15 13.00
CA GLU A 308 11.82 -10.71 13.04
C GLU A 308 11.22 -10.72 14.45
N LYS A 309 12.06 -10.74 15.50
CA LYS A 309 11.61 -10.66 16.89
C LYS A 309 10.96 -9.33 17.25
N ARG A 310 11.18 -8.31 16.39
CA ARG A 310 10.59 -6.99 16.52
C ARG A 310 9.30 -6.80 15.72
N LEU A 311 8.81 -7.86 15.08
CA LEU A 311 7.47 -7.87 14.49
C LEU A 311 6.42 -7.72 15.59
N GLY A 312 5.51 -6.76 15.41
CA GLY A 312 4.52 -6.39 16.41
C GLY A 312 3.49 -7.48 16.65
N LYS A 313 3.11 -7.67 17.92
CA LYS A 313 2.08 -8.63 18.34
C LYS A 313 0.67 -8.03 18.35
N SER A 314 0.56 -6.72 18.32
CA SER A 314 -0.70 -5.97 18.29
C SER A 314 -0.97 -5.40 16.88
N PRO A 315 -2.23 -5.14 16.52
CA PRO A 315 -2.56 -4.54 15.23
C PRO A 315 -1.76 -3.28 14.93
N ALA A 316 -1.32 -3.14 13.69
CA ALA A 316 -0.56 -1.98 13.24
C ALA A 316 -1.51 -0.84 12.83
N ALA A 317 -1.32 0.36 13.38
CA ALA A 317 -2.13 1.51 13.09
C ALA A 317 -1.63 2.25 11.84
N PHE A 318 -2.48 2.38 10.82
CA PHE A 318 -2.21 3.20 9.66
C PHE A 318 -2.50 4.66 9.99
N ASP A 319 -1.47 5.49 10.02
CA ASP A 319 -1.55 6.92 10.26
C ASP A 319 -1.20 7.69 8.96
N PRO A 320 -2.18 8.31 8.28
CA PRO A 320 -1.95 9.09 7.07
C PRO A 320 -0.99 10.26 7.29
N LYS A 321 -1.05 10.93 8.44
CA LYS A 321 -0.17 12.06 8.76
C LYS A 321 1.29 11.62 8.91
N LYS A 322 1.50 10.44 9.48
CA LYS A 322 2.85 9.86 9.55
C LYS A 322 3.39 9.53 8.17
N LEU A 323 2.56 8.99 7.28
CA LEU A 323 2.95 8.74 5.89
C LEU A 323 3.32 10.04 5.17
N GLU A 324 2.51 11.09 5.29
CA GLU A 324 2.80 12.40 4.71
C GLU A 324 4.12 12.98 5.25
N TRP A 325 4.34 12.89 6.55
CA TRP A 325 5.60 13.34 7.17
C TRP A 325 6.82 12.56 6.64
N ILE A 326 6.72 11.23 6.55
CA ILE A 326 7.79 10.39 6.00
C ILE A 326 8.05 10.79 4.54
N ASN A 327 7.00 10.88 3.72
CA ASN A 327 7.17 11.22 2.31
C ASN A 327 7.75 12.63 2.13
N ASN A 328 7.29 13.63 2.89
CA ASN A 328 7.87 14.98 2.88
C ASN A 328 9.38 14.95 3.24
N THR A 329 9.77 14.12 4.19
CA THR A 329 11.18 13.96 4.57
C THR A 329 12.03 13.45 3.41
N TYR A 330 11.50 12.52 2.61
CA TYR A 330 12.15 12.03 1.41
C TYR A 330 12.12 13.06 0.27
N VAL A 331 11.00 13.76 0.06
CA VAL A 331 10.91 14.83 -0.95
C VAL A 331 11.96 15.91 -0.73
N LYS A 332 12.15 16.36 0.51
CA LYS A 332 13.16 17.35 0.87
C LYS A 332 14.61 16.91 0.59
N LYS A 333 14.88 15.62 0.68
CA LYS A 333 16.20 15.03 0.42
C LYS A 333 16.44 14.72 -1.05
N THR A 334 15.37 14.61 -1.83
CA THR A 334 15.45 14.29 -3.26
C THR A 334 15.81 15.53 -4.05
N PRO A 335 16.79 15.48 -4.95
CA PRO A 335 17.19 16.62 -5.78
C PRO A 335 16.01 17.20 -6.57
N LEU A 336 16.00 18.53 -6.73
CA LEU A 336 14.92 19.24 -7.43
C LEU A 336 14.72 18.73 -8.87
N GLU A 337 15.80 18.38 -9.55
CA GLU A 337 15.77 17.83 -10.92
C GLU A 337 15.02 16.49 -11.03
N GLU A 338 14.91 15.75 -9.93
CA GLU A 338 14.12 14.51 -9.87
C GLU A 338 12.68 14.77 -9.43
N VAL A 339 12.46 15.73 -8.53
CA VAL A 339 11.13 16.10 -8.01
C VAL A 339 10.33 16.90 -9.04
N ALA A 340 10.96 17.83 -9.73
CA ALA A 340 10.28 18.77 -10.62
C ALA A 340 9.47 18.08 -11.74
N PRO A 341 9.99 17.08 -12.48
CA PRO A 341 9.21 16.38 -13.49
C PRO A 341 7.96 15.71 -12.94
N LEU A 342 8.04 15.14 -11.71
CA LEU A 342 6.93 14.46 -11.07
C LEU A 342 5.82 15.43 -10.63
N ALA A 343 6.20 16.57 -10.05
CA ALA A 343 5.25 17.61 -9.64
C ALA A 343 4.62 18.32 -10.86
N ILE A 344 5.41 18.61 -11.90
CA ILE A 344 4.92 19.18 -13.16
C ILE A 344 3.90 18.25 -13.83
N HIS A 345 4.16 16.94 -13.81
CA HIS A 345 3.21 15.95 -14.32
C HIS A 345 1.86 16.02 -13.61
N GLN A 346 1.84 16.25 -12.30
CA GLN A 346 0.58 16.42 -11.54
C GLN A 346 -0.18 17.70 -11.99
N LEU A 347 0.51 18.78 -12.27
CA LEU A 347 -0.10 20.00 -12.81
C LEU A 347 -0.65 19.78 -14.23
N GLN A 348 0.02 18.98 -15.04
CA GLN A 348 -0.45 18.58 -16.38
C GLN A 348 -1.70 17.70 -16.28
N LEU A 349 -1.71 16.69 -15.39
CA LEU A 349 -2.89 15.85 -15.14
C LEU A 349 -4.10 16.66 -14.66
N ALA A 350 -3.87 17.70 -13.88
CA ALA A 350 -4.91 18.64 -13.43
C ALA A 350 -5.36 19.64 -14.51
N GLY A 351 -4.75 19.61 -15.69
CA GLY A 351 -5.06 20.55 -16.79
C GLY A 351 -4.58 21.99 -16.53
N LEU A 352 -3.70 22.19 -15.57
CA LEU A 352 -3.16 23.51 -15.22
C LEU A 352 -1.95 23.89 -16.08
N LEU A 353 -1.25 22.91 -16.61
CA LEU A 353 -0.17 23.06 -17.57
C LEU A 353 -0.45 22.22 -18.81
N PRO A 354 0.01 22.65 -20.02
CA PRO A 354 -0.12 21.84 -21.22
C PRO A 354 0.77 20.59 -21.15
N GLU A 355 0.42 19.55 -21.91
CA GLU A 355 1.21 18.30 -21.98
C GLU A 355 2.65 18.56 -22.46
N THR A 356 2.83 19.49 -23.38
CA THR A 356 4.15 19.90 -23.87
C THR A 356 4.41 21.35 -23.47
N LEU A 357 5.49 21.58 -22.75
CA LEU A 357 5.91 22.91 -22.30
C LEU A 357 6.89 23.55 -23.30
N SER A 358 6.75 24.88 -23.52
CA SER A 358 7.83 25.65 -24.10
C SER A 358 9.01 25.78 -23.13
N GLU A 359 10.16 26.22 -23.63
CA GLU A 359 11.35 26.45 -22.77
C GLU A 359 11.04 27.44 -21.63
N GLU A 360 10.32 28.50 -21.92
CA GLU A 360 9.91 29.50 -20.91
C GLU A 360 8.98 28.89 -19.86
N GLN A 361 7.99 28.10 -20.31
CA GLN A 361 7.06 27.42 -19.43
C GLN A 361 7.78 26.38 -18.56
N GLN A 362 8.76 25.68 -19.11
CA GLN A 362 9.55 24.70 -18.35
C GLN A 362 10.38 25.40 -17.25
N VAL A 363 11.02 26.52 -17.56
CA VAL A 363 11.78 27.32 -16.59
C VAL A 363 10.86 27.82 -15.50
N TRP A 364 9.70 28.37 -15.87
CA TRP A 364 8.71 28.85 -14.92
C TRP A 364 8.18 27.73 -14.01
N ALA A 365 7.83 26.59 -14.60
CA ALA A 365 7.32 25.42 -13.86
C ALA A 365 8.36 24.86 -12.88
N ASN A 366 9.64 24.79 -13.29
CA ASN A 366 10.72 24.38 -12.40
C ASN A 366 10.89 25.33 -11.22
N LYS A 367 10.79 26.65 -11.43
CA LYS A 367 10.82 27.64 -10.35
C LYS A 367 9.62 27.50 -9.42
N LEU A 368 8.42 27.21 -9.96
CA LEU A 368 7.22 26.96 -9.16
C LEU A 368 7.41 25.74 -8.27
N VAL A 369 7.90 24.63 -8.79
CA VAL A 369 8.19 23.43 -8.00
C VAL A 369 9.27 23.73 -6.95
N ALA A 370 10.33 24.43 -7.30
CA ALA A 370 11.38 24.84 -6.36
C ALA A 370 10.83 25.67 -5.19
N LEU A 371 9.87 26.55 -5.47
CA LEU A 371 9.21 27.39 -4.46
C LEU A 371 8.48 26.56 -3.38
N TYR A 372 7.90 25.43 -3.77
CA TYR A 372 7.09 24.57 -2.90
C TYR A 372 7.78 23.25 -2.51
N HIS A 373 9.02 23.02 -2.94
CA HIS A 373 9.74 21.76 -2.75
C HIS A 373 9.71 21.25 -1.30
N ASP A 374 10.05 22.11 -0.36
CA ASP A 374 10.11 21.75 1.07
C ASP A 374 8.72 21.59 1.71
N GLN A 375 7.68 22.10 1.07
CA GLN A 375 6.32 22.08 1.62
C GLN A 375 5.50 20.88 1.18
N MET A 376 5.82 20.29 0.01
CA MET A 376 5.08 19.16 -0.52
C MET A 376 5.25 17.92 0.35
N SER A 377 4.15 17.34 0.80
CA SER A 377 4.14 16.01 1.40
C SER A 377 4.15 14.92 0.31
N TYR A 378 3.49 15.17 -0.81
CA TYR A 378 3.50 14.34 -2.04
C TYR A 378 3.23 15.22 -3.27
N MET A 379 3.55 14.74 -4.46
CA MET A 379 3.62 15.60 -5.65
C MET A 379 2.29 16.24 -6.04
N ASN A 380 1.16 15.53 -5.86
CA ASN A 380 -0.16 16.07 -6.22
C ASN A 380 -0.57 17.28 -5.36
N GLU A 381 0.01 17.47 -4.16
CA GLU A 381 -0.25 18.66 -3.36
C GLU A 381 0.09 19.96 -4.10
N ILE A 382 1.04 19.94 -5.06
CA ILE A 382 1.38 21.12 -5.87
C ILE A 382 0.16 21.74 -6.52
N VAL A 383 -0.83 20.94 -6.89
CA VAL A 383 -2.07 21.41 -7.53
C VAL A 383 -2.85 22.37 -6.63
N SER A 384 -2.96 22.06 -5.35
CA SER A 384 -3.69 22.89 -4.38
C SER A 384 -2.84 24.03 -3.82
N ILE A 385 -1.60 23.76 -3.40
CA ILE A 385 -0.75 24.76 -2.75
C ILE A 385 -0.27 25.86 -3.70
N SER A 386 -0.21 25.56 -5.01
CA SER A 386 0.17 26.55 -6.04
C SER A 386 -1.02 27.20 -6.76
N SER A 387 -2.24 27.01 -6.25
CA SER A 387 -3.49 27.48 -6.88
C SER A 387 -3.48 28.98 -7.21
N LEU A 388 -2.82 29.78 -6.37
CA LEU A 388 -2.61 31.21 -6.59
C LEU A 388 -2.11 31.52 -8.02
N PHE A 389 -1.23 30.71 -8.56
CA PHE A 389 -0.60 30.95 -9.88
C PHE A 389 -1.49 30.61 -11.06
N PHE A 390 -2.62 29.92 -10.83
CA PHE A 390 -3.56 29.47 -11.87
C PHE A 390 -4.94 30.09 -11.77
N GLN A 391 -5.26 30.76 -10.65
CA GLN A 391 -6.52 31.47 -10.47
C GLN A 391 -6.56 32.71 -11.35
N LYS A 392 -7.72 33.03 -11.94
CA LYS A 392 -7.91 34.22 -12.77
C LYS A 392 -8.08 35.49 -11.96
N ASP A 393 -8.83 35.39 -10.85
CA ASP A 393 -9.23 36.52 -10.01
C ASP A 393 -8.40 36.56 -8.75
N PHE A 394 -8.17 37.79 -8.23
CA PHE A 394 -7.57 37.98 -6.92
C PHE A 394 -8.57 37.63 -5.82
N VAL A 395 -8.17 36.70 -4.94
CA VAL A 395 -9.01 36.24 -3.82
C VAL A 395 -8.26 36.42 -2.51
N VAL A 396 -8.89 37.10 -1.55
CA VAL A 396 -8.40 37.19 -0.17
C VAL A 396 -8.86 35.91 0.57
N GLU A 397 -7.91 35.16 1.07
CA GLU A 397 -8.10 33.78 1.54
C GLU A 397 -9.07 33.67 2.74
N ASN A 398 -8.96 34.56 3.69
CA ASN A 398 -9.69 34.50 4.95
C ASN A 398 -9.86 35.88 5.63
N ASP A 399 -10.53 35.90 6.77
CA ASP A 399 -10.79 37.15 7.53
C ASP A 399 -9.50 37.75 8.10
N GLU A 400 -8.52 36.97 8.51
CA GLU A 400 -7.20 37.46 8.96
C GLU A 400 -6.50 38.26 7.84
N ALA A 401 -6.51 37.73 6.62
CA ALA A 401 -5.95 38.43 5.46
C ALA A 401 -6.71 39.74 5.17
N ARG A 402 -8.04 39.75 5.34
CA ARG A 402 -8.84 40.97 5.20
C ARG A 402 -8.50 42.00 6.27
N GLU A 403 -8.32 41.58 7.52
CA GLU A 403 -7.91 42.47 8.62
C GLU A 403 -6.54 43.12 8.34
N VAL A 404 -5.59 42.35 7.78
CA VAL A 404 -4.29 42.91 7.38
C VAL A 404 -4.45 44.07 6.42
N LEU A 405 -5.36 43.99 5.44
CA LEU A 405 -5.60 45.07 4.47
C LEU A 405 -6.25 46.31 5.07
N GLN A 406 -6.85 46.22 6.26
CA GLN A 406 -7.50 47.35 6.95
C GLN A 406 -6.53 48.17 7.84
N GLY A 407 -5.25 47.79 7.86
CA GLY A 407 -4.24 48.52 8.65
C GLY A 407 -4.05 49.97 8.18
N GLU A 408 -3.84 50.88 9.12
CA GLU A 408 -3.73 52.31 8.88
C GLU A 408 -2.64 52.69 7.86
N THR A 409 -1.51 51.96 7.87
CA THR A 409 -0.37 52.20 6.97
C THR A 409 -0.48 51.50 5.60
N VAL A 410 -1.47 50.64 5.44
CA VAL A 410 -1.60 49.75 4.24
C VAL A 410 -1.78 50.57 2.97
N PRO A 411 -2.65 51.57 2.86
CA PRO A 411 -2.79 52.36 1.62
C PRO A 411 -1.46 52.97 1.19
N THR A 412 -0.72 53.57 2.14
CA THR A 412 0.59 54.19 1.87
C THR A 412 1.61 53.15 1.37
N VAL A 413 1.70 52.03 2.01
CA VAL A 413 2.62 50.94 1.62
C VAL A 413 2.29 50.41 0.24
N LEU A 414 1.01 50.10 -0.04
CA LEU A 414 0.61 49.50 -1.32
C LEU A 414 0.73 50.47 -2.50
N HIS A 415 0.42 51.76 -2.32
CA HIS A 415 0.65 52.77 -3.35
C HIS A 415 2.14 52.94 -3.68
N ALA A 416 2.99 53.03 -2.65
CA ALA A 416 4.43 53.11 -2.84
C ALA A 416 4.98 51.86 -3.52
N PHE A 417 4.53 50.66 -3.09
CA PHE A 417 4.98 49.39 -3.69
C PHE A 417 4.55 49.27 -5.14
N LYS A 418 3.31 49.62 -5.48
CA LYS A 418 2.84 49.67 -6.86
C LYS A 418 3.73 50.53 -7.74
N ALA A 419 4.03 51.77 -7.31
CA ALA A 419 4.90 52.70 -8.03
C ALA A 419 6.31 52.11 -8.27
N GLN A 420 6.88 51.45 -7.25
CA GLN A 420 8.17 50.80 -7.37
C GLN A 420 8.13 49.63 -8.38
N LEU A 421 7.08 48.79 -8.38
CA LEU A 421 6.94 47.69 -9.34
C LEU A 421 6.75 48.21 -10.77
N GLU A 422 5.97 49.25 -10.97
CA GLU A 422 5.76 49.88 -12.29
C GLU A 422 7.09 50.36 -12.91
N ALA A 423 8.00 50.86 -12.08
CA ALA A 423 9.29 51.39 -12.48
C ALA A 423 10.36 50.29 -12.79
N LEU A 424 10.14 49.04 -12.41
CA LEU A 424 11.10 47.97 -12.65
C LEU A 424 11.25 47.66 -14.16
N GLU A 425 12.47 47.72 -14.67
CA GLU A 425 12.81 47.25 -16.02
C GLU A 425 13.06 45.72 -16.03
N VAL A 426 13.72 45.19 -15.00
CA VAL A 426 13.94 43.78 -14.76
C VAL A 426 13.02 43.30 -13.65
N PHE A 427 12.34 42.20 -13.85
CA PHE A 427 11.38 41.67 -12.88
C PHE A 427 11.82 40.28 -12.41
N ASP A 428 12.61 40.26 -11.37
CA ASP A 428 13.15 39.06 -10.70
C ASP A 428 13.07 39.24 -9.18
N GLU A 429 13.34 38.17 -8.42
CA GLU A 429 13.33 38.22 -6.97
C GLU A 429 14.17 39.35 -6.38
N ALA A 430 15.37 39.55 -6.92
CA ALA A 430 16.28 40.58 -6.40
C ALA A 430 15.72 41.98 -6.59
N SER A 431 15.17 42.29 -7.78
CA SER A 431 14.56 43.57 -8.11
C SER A 431 13.28 43.81 -7.31
N VAL A 432 12.45 42.81 -7.11
CA VAL A 432 11.25 42.88 -6.26
C VAL A 432 11.62 43.16 -4.80
N MET A 433 12.62 42.47 -4.26
CA MET A 433 13.09 42.69 -2.89
C MET A 433 13.74 44.06 -2.72
N ALA A 434 14.42 44.57 -3.76
CA ALA A 434 14.94 45.95 -3.77
C ALA A 434 13.79 46.98 -3.77
N ALA A 435 12.71 46.72 -4.52
CA ALA A 435 11.50 47.56 -4.51
C ALA A 435 10.86 47.60 -3.11
N ILE A 436 10.74 46.49 -2.42
CA ILE A 436 10.22 46.45 -1.03
C ILE A 436 11.11 47.28 -0.07
N LYS A 437 12.43 47.20 -0.21
CA LYS A 437 13.37 48.01 0.57
C LYS A 437 13.25 49.52 0.25
N ALA A 438 12.98 49.86 -1.01
CA ALA A 438 12.72 51.24 -1.38
C ALA A 438 11.44 51.80 -0.72
N VAL A 439 10.35 50.98 -0.70
CA VAL A 439 9.12 51.32 0.03
C VAL A 439 9.37 51.57 1.53
N GLN A 440 10.22 50.73 2.15
CA GLN A 440 10.59 50.91 3.56
C GLN A 440 11.28 52.27 3.79
N LYS A 441 12.17 52.67 2.90
CA LYS A 441 12.88 53.95 3.00
C LYS A 441 11.95 55.14 2.77
N GLU A 442 11.05 55.02 1.80
CA GLU A 442 10.10 56.07 1.42
C GLU A 442 9.03 56.31 2.50
N THR A 443 8.43 55.23 3.00
CA THR A 443 7.29 55.31 3.92
C THR A 443 7.67 55.29 5.39
N GLY A 444 8.89 54.83 5.74
CA GLY A 444 9.32 54.57 7.10
C GLY A 444 8.68 53.33 7.75
N VAL A 445 7.76 52.66 7.05
CA VAL A 445 7.09 51.43 7.53
C VAL A 445 8.02 50.23 7.35
N LYS A 446 8.10 49.38 8.37
CA LYS A 446 9.03 48.25 8.40
C LYS A 446 8.45 47.00 9.09
N GLY A 447 9.14 45.88 8.97
CA GLY A 447 8.75 44.63 9.64
C GLY A 447 7.39 44.09 9.15
N LYS A 448 6.60 43.54 10.05
CA LYS A 448 5.31 42.92 9.72
C LYS A 448 4.37 43.88 8.98
N ASN A 449 4.36 45.14 9.37
CA ASN A 449 3.48 46.18 8.76
C ASN A 449 3.89 46.55 7.32
N LEU A 450 5.09 46.22 6.88
CA LEU A 450 5.54 46.34 5.50
C LEU A 450 5.27 45.07 4.70
N PHE A 451 5.77 43.93 5.16
CA PHE A 451 5.77 42.68 4.40
C PHE A 451 4.40 42.03 4.31
N MET A 452 3.59 42.09 5.38
CA MET A 452 2.28 41.44 5.43
C MET A 452 1.26 42.03 4.46
N PRO A 453 1.07 43.39 4.42
CA PRO A 453 0.20 44.00 3.44
C PRO A 453 0.61 43.71 2.00
N ILE A 454 1.91 43.72 1.69
CA ILE A 454 2.43 43.40 0.36
C ILE A 454 2.12 41.94 0.01
N ARG A 455 2.33 41.03 0.96
CA ARG A 455 2.01 39.57 0.78
C ARG A 455 0.52 39.41 0.50
N VAL A 456 -0.34 39.93 1.34
CA VAL A 456 -1.79 39.80 1.16
C VAL A 456 -2.25 40.43 -0.15
N ALA A 457 -1.75 41.60 -0.48
CA ALA A 457 -2.16 42.34 -1.69
C ALA A 457 -1.68 41.68 -2.98
N THR A 458 -0.63 40.86 -2.93
CA THR A 458 -0.12 40.13 -4.12
C THR A 458 -0.60 38.68 -4.19
N SER A 459 -0.73 37.99 -3.05
CA SER A 459 -1.08 36.59 -2.99
C SER A 459 -2.47 36.28 -2.42
N GLY A 460 -3.11 37.23 -1.75
CA GLY A 460 -4.34 37.02 -0.99
C GLY A 460 -4.14 36.28 0.35
N GLN A 461 -2.91 35.89 0.69
CA GLN A 461 -2.58 35.01 1.80
C GLN A 461 -1.73 35.65 2.86
N THR A 462 -1.91 35.27 4.13
CA THR A 462 -1.06 35.73 5.26
C THR A 462 0.21 34.87 5.41
N HIS A 463 0.18 33.64 4.92
CA HIS A 463 1.28 32.69 4.98
C HIS A 463 1.62 32.17 3.57
N GLY A 464 2.82 31.68 3.38
CA GLY A 464 3.25 31.11 2.11
C GLY A 464 4.77 31.12 1.96
N PRO A 465 5.28 30.66 0.81
CA PRO A 465 6.71 30.60 0.53
C PRO A 465 7.35 31.99 0.42
N SER A 466 8.60 32.09 -0.03
CA SER A 466 9.34 33.35 -0.22
C SER A 466 8.51 34.40 -0.96
N LEU A 467 8.34 35.57 -0.36
CA LEU A 467 7.53 36.67 -0.94
C LEU A 467 8.10 37.16 -2.27
N GLY A 468 9.43 37.35 -2.33
CA GLY A 468 10.09 37.83 -3.55
C GLY A 468 9.94 36.84 -4.70
N GLN A 469 10.14 35.57 -4.45
CA GLN A 469 9.96 34.51 -5.47
C GLN A 469 8.50 34.34 -5.88
N THR A 470 7.57 34.45 -4.94
CA THR A 470 6.13 34.41 -5.24
C THR A 470 5.74 35.53 -6.20
N ILE A 471 6.18 36.78 -5.94
CA ILE A 471 5.89 37.91 -6.80
C ILE A 471 6.58 37.80 -8.14
N GLU A 472 7.84 37.31 -8.19
CA GLU A 472 8.55 37.03 -9.44
C GLU A 472 7.75 36.06 -10.33
N LEU A 473 7.28 34.95 -9.75
CA LEU A 473 6.52 33.90 -10.48
C LEU A 473 5.12 34.36 -10.91
N LEU A 474 4.45 35.22 -10.13
CA LEU A 474 3.21 35.89 -10.56
C LEU A 474 3.43 36.75 -11.80
N GLY A 475 4.60 37.33 -11.91
CA GLY A 475 4.94 38.27 -12.97
C GLY A 475 4.43 39.70 -12.68
N LYS A 476 5.05 40.65 -13.37
CA LYS A 476 4.78 42.11 -13.17
C LYS A 476 3.33 42.47 -13.42
N GLU A 477 2.77 42.05 -14.54
CA GLU A 477 1.41 42.41 -14.95
C GLU A 477 0.37 41.95 -13.92
N ARG A 478 0.46 40.67 -13.54
CA ARG A 478 -0.50 40.08 -12.60
C ARG A 478 -0.36 40.63 -11.18
N SER A 479 0.88 40.87 -10.74
CA SER A 479 1.12 41.52 -9.45
C SER A 479 0.50 42.90 -9.38
N LEU A 480 0.56 43.69 -10.45
CA LEU A 480 -0.08 45.02 -10.53
C LEU A 480 -1.61 44.92 -10.56
N VAL A 481 -2.19 43.92 -11.22
CA VAL A 481 -3.64 43.65 -11.18
C VAL A 481 -4.08 43.35 -9.76
N HIS A 482 -3.42 42.42 -9.05
CA HIS A 482 -3.73 42.05 -7.70
C HIS A 482 -3.61 43.25 -6.73
N LEU A 483 -2.56 44.09 -6.88
CA LEU A 483 -2.39 45.32 -6.09
C LEU A 483 -3.54 46.29 -6.32
N ASN A 484 -4.01 46.48 -7.55
CA ASN A 484 -5.12 47.35 -7.86
C ASN A 484 -6.42 46.84 -7.23
N GLU A 485 -6.69 45.53 -7.30
CA GLU A 485 -7.87 44.91 -6.68
C GLU A 485 -7.81 45.01 -5.14
N ALA A 486 -6.64 44.76 -4.55
CA ALA A 486 -6.45 44.97 -3.10
C ALA A 486 -6.68 46.43 -2.66
N LEU A 487 -6.15 47.39 -3.42
CA LEU A 487 -6.38 48.81 -3.18
C LEU A 487 -7.86 49.21 -3.28
N ALA A 488 -8.59 48.58 -4.24
CA ALA A 488 -10.04 48.79 -4.36
C ALA A 488 -10.84 48.27 -3.15
N LEU A 489 -10.37 47.20 -2.49
CA LEU A 489 -10.99 46.67 -1.27
C LEU A 489 -10.81 47.52 -0.04
N ILE A 490 -9.80 48.39 0.00
CA ILE A 490 -9.46 49.23 1.17
C ILE A 490 -9.87 50.68 0.99
N GLN A 491 -10.37 51.09 -0.18
CA GLN A 491 -10.96 52.42 -0.36
C GLN A 491 -12.37 52.44 0.24
N PRO A 492 -12.72 53.45 1.05
CA PRO A 492 -14.03 53.57 1.68
C PRO A 492 -15.15 53.80 0.66
#